data_cef3a53d05e5a282edb772da64640fcb
#
_entry.id   cef3a53d05e5a282edb772da64640fcb
#
_cell.length_a   1.000
_cell.length_b   1.000
_cell.length_c   1.000
_cell.angle_alpha   90.00
_cell.angle_beta   90.00
_cell.angle_gamma   90.00
#
_symmetry.space_group_name_H-M   'P 1'
#
loop_
_entity.id
_entity.type
_entity.pdbx_description
1 polymer ?
#
loop_
_entity_poly.entity_id
_entity_poly.type
_entity_poly.pdbx_seq_one_letter_code
_entity_poly.pdbx_strand_id
1 'polypeptide(L)'
;MHMPTPSQSRLLALPVQLLLILAGAAAMARAEELAEQPPITRPGCPDKCGNMSIPFPFGLMPGCFREGFQVTCDHSVDPPRAFLADTDTNRITVTDSDASAASDAAAYPGYTNTSYFPVELVDMSADRSQARAYGPITSGCSTNSTQYRFQTQAMTLGNGITEGPFAVSQTLNVVGGVGWRVDVAVDGSTTLACRTGTKRELAARNGSCAGQGCCEAALPPGPEYGSVAPGLVVADENARWRSSPCSYAMVVEKSRYVFSTPNLYGDRLLLESFPVVLDFAIVGNASCPAKGQRPPPDYACASSNNYCVNATVGLSGYALSYVCKCSEHYEGNPYIANGCRDIDECKFPDLYYSLVEKEASVQPH
;
A
#
# COMPACT_ATOMS: atom_id res chain seq x y z
N MET A 1 6.65 1.41 86.78
CA MET A 1 6.21 0.30 85.92
C MET A 1 5.58 0.91 84.69
N HIS A 2 6.33 1.00 83.58
CA HIS A 2 5.84 1.50 82.30
C HIS A 2 5.83 0.30 81.34
N MET A 3 4.65 -0.09 80.85
CA MET A 3 4.51 -1.09 79.82
C MET A 3 4.68 -0.39 78.47
N PRO A 4 5.41 -0.96 77.53
CA PRO A 4 5.51 -0.45 76.14
C PRO A 4 4.29 -0.85 75.31
N THR A 5 3.72 0.10 74.59
CA THR A 5 2.64 -0.11 73.64
C THR A 5 3.16 -0.83 72.37
N PRO A 6 2.41 -1.75 71.77
CA PRO A 6 2.85 -2.44 70.55
C PRO A 6 2.79 -1.55 69.37
N SER A 7 3.85 -1.67 68.57
CA SER A 7 4.23 -0.96 67.33
C SER A 7 3.11 -0.91 66.28
N GLN A 8 2.78 0.30 65.83
CA GLN A 8 1.91 0.60 64.67
C GLN A 8 2.50 0.24 63.31
N SER A 9 3.66 -0.39 63.25
CA SER A 9 4.41 -0.68 62.01
C SER A 9 3.90 -1.87 61.19
N ARG A 10 2.92 -2.66 61.71
CA ARG A 10 2.39 -3.82 60.98
C ARG A 10 1.18 -3.53 60.07
N LEU A 11 0.50 -2.40 60.23
CA LEU A 11 -0.72 -2.08 59.48
C LEU A 11 -0.46 -1.43 58.12
N LEU A 12 0.76 -0.93 57.84
CA LEU A 12 1.13 -0.32 56.56
C LEU A 12 1.83 -1.28 55.59
N ALA A 13 2.31 -2.43 56.06
CA ALA A 13 3.00 -3.41 55.20
C ALA A 13 2.07 -4.25 54.32
N LEU A 14 0.84 -4.51 54.76
CA LEU A 14 -0.14 -5.30 54.04
C LEU A 14 -0.60 -4.67 52.69
N PRO A 15 -0.93 -3.36 52.60
CA PRO A 15 -1.37 -2.78 51.34
C PRO A 15 -0.22 -2.65 50.31
N VAL A 16 1.01 -2.47 50.78
CA VAL A 16 2.20 -2.40 49.88
C VAL A 16 2.52 -3.77 49.27
N GLN A 17 2.44 -4.83 50.07
CA GLN A 17 2.65 -6.19 49.57
C GLN A 17 1.55 -6.61 48.57
N LEU A 18 0.29 -6.24 48.80
CA LEU A 18 -0.81 -6.52 47.90
C LEU A 18 -0.65 -5.75 46.55
N LEU A 19 -0.21 -4.50 46.62
CA LEU A 19 0.09 -3.70 45.42
C LEU A 19 1.25 -4.28 44.61
N LEU A 20 2.30 -4.78 45.25
CA LEU A 20 3.43 -5.42 44.56
C LEU A 20 3.03 -6.77 43.94
N ILE A 21 2.15 -7.54 44.58
CA ILE A 21 1.63 -8.79 44.01
C ILE A 21 0.71 -8.49 42.81
N LEU A 22 -0.14 -7.48 42.90
CA LEU A 22 -1.01 -7.07 41.78
C LEU A 22 -0.22 -6.50 40.63
N ALA A 23 0.83 -5.71 40.88
CA ALA A 23 1.74 -5.22 39.84
C ALA A 23 2.54 -6.34 39.19
N GLY A 24 2.98 -7.33 39.97
CA GLY A 24 3.67 -8.53 39.44
C GLY A 24 2.75 -9.40 38.59
N ALA A 25 1.50 -9.62 39.03
CA ALA A 25 0.51 -10.38 38.28
C ALA A 25 0.12 -9.67 36.96
N ALA A 26 -0.03 -8.34 36.98
CA ALA A 26 -0.29 -7.56 35.76
C ALA A 26 0.91 -7.56 34.79
N ALA A 27 2.15 -7.56 35.30
CA ALA A 27 3.35 -7.67 34.48
C ALA A 27 3.50 -9.06 33.85
N MET A 28 3.14 -10.12 34.62
CA MET A 28 3.16 -11.50 34.09
C MET A 28 2.07 -11.72 33.04
N ALA A 29 0.85 -11.26 33.26
CA ALA A 29 -0.23 -11.32 32.27
C ALA A 29 0.11 -10.57 30.98
N ARG A 30 0.79 -9.42 31.09
CA ARG A 30 1.25 -8.64 29.93
C ARG A 30 2.44 -9.30 29.21
N ALA A 31 3.27 -10.05 29.92
CA ALA A 31 4.35 -10.83 29.32
C ALA A 31 3.82 -12.10 28.62
N GLU A 32 2.76 -12.74 29.12
CA GLU A 32 2.07 -13.83 28.44
C GLU A 32 1.38 -13.34 27.16
N GLU A 33 0.69 -12.21 27.19
CA GLU A 33 0.05 -11.59 26.02
C GLU A 33 1.07 -11.20 24.94
N LEU A 34 2.27 -10.73 25.34
CA LEU A 34 3.38 -10.44 24.42
C LEU A 34 4.07 -11.70 23.87
N ALA A 35 4.03 -12.82 24.59
CA ALA A 35 4.61 -14.08 24.15
C ALA A 35 3.69 -14.85 23.17
N GLU A 36 2.44 -14.45 23.04
CA GLU A 36 1.42 -15.14 22.24
C GLU A 36 1.28 -14.58 20.81
N GLN A 37 1.93 -13.43 20.51
CA GLN A 37 1.89 -12.90 19.14
C GLN A 37 2.72 -13.80 18.19
N PRO A 38 2.14 -14.20 17.04
CA PRO A 38 2.87 -14.99 16.06
C PRO A 38 4.08 -14.22 15.56
N PRO A 39 5.22 -14.90 15.37
CA PRO A 39 6.38 -14.24 14.80
C PRO A 39 6.03 -13.70 13.40
N ILE A 40 6.43 -12.49 13.09
CA ILE A 40 6.23 -11.88 11.76
C ILE A 40 7.49 -11.95 10.92
N THR A 41 8.67 -12.16 11.53
CA THR A 41 9.98 -12.22 10.88
C THR A 41 10.72 -13.52 11.23
N ARG A 42 11.84 -13.76 10.56
CA ARG A 42 12.77 -14.83 10.95
C ARG A 42 13.44 -14.51 12.29
N PRO A 43 13.85 -15.53 13.07
CA PRO A 43 14.57 -15.33 14.32
C PRO A 43 15.81 -14.45 14.15
N GLY A 44 15.96 -13.43 15.02
CA GLY A 44 17.08 -12.51 15.00
C GLY A 44 16.99 -11.38 13.95
N CYS A 45 15.90 -11.29 13.22
CA CYS A 45 15.68 -10.24 12.23
C CYS A 45 14.89 -9.05 12.83
N PRO A 46 15.24 -7.80 12.45
CA PRO A 46 14.44 -6.64 12.79
C PRO A 46 13.02 -6.76 12.20
N ASP A 47 12.02 -6.43 13.00
CA ASP A 47 10.61 -6.55 12.66
C ASP A 47 9.93 -5.21 12.39
N LYS A 48 10.67 -4.09 12.48
CA LYS A 48 10.11 -2.73 12.36
C LYS A 48 11.06 -1.75 11.67
N CYS A 49 10.45 -0.76 11.00
CA CYS A 49 11.07 0.50 10.60
C CYS A 49 10.17 1.63 11.10
N GLY A 50 10.61 2.35 12.14
CA GLY A 50 9.75 3.29 12.83
C GLY A 50 8.50 2.61 13.42
N ASN A 51 7.34 3.09 13.02
CA ASN A 51 6.06 2.54 13.45
C ASN A 51 5.54 1.39 12.55
N MET A 52 6.21 1.13 11.42
CA MET A 52 5.78 0.13 10.46
C MET A 52 6.39 -1.23 10.75
N SER A 53 5.56 -2.28 10.77
CA SER A 53 5.99 -3.67 10.85
C SER A 53 6.54 -4.16 9.52
N ILE A 54 7.65 -4.92 9.56
CA ILE A 54 8.33 -5.50 8.40
C ILE A 54 8.19 -7.03 8.46
N PRO A 55 7.10 -7.61 7.97
CA PRO A 55 6.92 -9.05 7.99
C PRO A 55 7.78 -9.74 6.92
N PHE A 56 8.34 -10.91 7.21
CA PHE A 56 8.90 -11.75 6.16
C PHE A 56 7.80 -12.12 5.12
N PRO A 57 8.02 -12.07 3.79
CA PRO A 57 9.31 -12.15 3.09
C PRO A 57 10.10 -10.83 3.02
N PHE A 58 9.57 -9.70 3.48
CA PHE A 58 10.31 -8.44 3.58
C PHE A 58 11.36 -8.48 4.70
N GLY A 59 12.37 -7.60 4.62
CA GLY A 59 13.36 -7.46 5.68
C GLY A 59 14.41 -6.41 5.38
N LEU A 60 15.12 -6.00 6.44
CA LEU A 60 16.07 -4.88 6.43
C LEU A 60 17.53 -5.33 6.24
N MET A 61 17.85 -6.57 6.54
CA MET A 61 19.24 -7.06 6.55
C MET A 61 19.38 -8.34 5.74
N PRO A 62 20.57 -8.63 5.18
CA PRO A 62 20.86 -9.88 4.50
C PRO A 62 20.48 -11.09 5.35
N GLY A 63 19.80 -12.07 4.75
CA GLY A 63 19.27 -13.26 5.42
C GLY A 63 17.89 -13.06 6.08
N CYS A 64 17.43 -11.81 6.23
CA CYS A 64 16.13 -11.46 6.81
C CYS A 64 15.02 -11.23 5.79
N PHE A 65 15.33 -11.22 4.50
CA PHE A 65 14.39 -11.05 3.39
C PHE A 65 14.60 -12.15 2.33
N ARG A 66 13.63 -12.33 1.46
CA ARG A 66 13.81 -13.05 0.20
C ARG A 66 14.29 -12.09 -0.88
N GLU A 67 14.96 -12.63 -1.90
CA GLU A 67 15.39 -11.86 -3.06
C GLU A 67 14.23 -11.06 -3.65
N GLY A 68 14.44 -9.76 -3.89
CA GLY A 68 13.43 -8.81 -4.36
C GLY A 68 12.57 -8.17 -3.26
N PHE A 69 12.67 -8.62 -1.99
CA PHE A 69 11.86 -8.10 -0.87
C PHE A 69 12.66 -7.26 0.14
N GLN A 70 13.83 -6.80 -0.26
CA GLN A 70 14.63 -5.95 0.60
C GLN A 70 13.96 -4.59 0.82
N VAL A 71 13.98 -4.13 2.07
CA VAL A 71 13.47 -2.82 2.50
C VAL A 71 14.63 -2.00 3.05
N THR A 72 14.69 -0.74 2.68
CA THR A 72 15.60 0.26 3.26
C THR A 72 14.83 1.08 4.29
N CYS A 73 15.36 1.21 5.50
CA CYS A 73 14.80 2.05 6.56
C CYS A 73 15.62 3.34 6.66
N ASP A 74 14.99 4.47 6.37
CA ASP A 74 15.61 5.80 6.47
C ASP A 74 15.40 6.39 7.87
N HIS A 75 16.46 6.47 8.63
CA HIS A 75 16.51 7.05 9.98
C HIS A 75 16.86 8.54 9.99
N SER A 76 16.98 9.18 8.84
CA SER A 76 17.28 10.64 8.76
C SER A 76 16.06 11.50 9.15
N VAL A 77 14.89 10.91 9.23
CA VAL A 77 13.62 11.53 9.62
C VAL A 77 12.99 10.81 10.82
N ASP A 78 12.13 11.50 11.56
CA ASP A 78 11.39 10.95 12.71
C ASP A 78 9.89 11.13 12.49
N PRO A 79 9.08 10.05 12.47
CA PRO A 79 9.50 8.63 12.53
C PRO A 79 10.26 8.17 11.28
N PRO A 80 11.14 7.16 11.40
CA PRO A 80 11.81 6.54 10.26
C PRO A 80 10.84 6.03 9.18
N ARG A 81 11.27 6.12 7.92
CA ARG A 81 10.46 5.77 6.73
C ARG A 81 11.04 4.56 6.02
N ALA A 82 10.19 3.72 5.48
CA ALA A 82 10.59 2.49 4.79
C ALA A 82 10.38 2.60 3.27
N PHE A 83 11.33 2.07 2.52
CA PHE A 83 11.35 2.13 1.06
C PHE A 83 11.68 0.75 0.49
N LEU A 84 11.10 0.41 -0.67
CA LEU A 84 11.62 -0.71 -1.46
C LEU A 84 13.09 -0.41 -1.81
N ALA A 85 13.96 -1.38 -1.56
CA ALA A 85 15.36 -1.26 -1.96
C ALA A 85 15.49 -1.35 -3.48
N ASP A 86 16.70 -1.00 -3.96
CA ASP A 86 17.05 -1.01 -5.37
C ASP A 86 16.22 -0.01 -6.20
N THR A 87 16.61 1.25 -6.09
CA THR A 87 15.97 2.37 -6.83
C THR A 87 16.19 2.31 -8.34
N ASP A 88 17.08 1.47 -8.83
CA ASP A 88 17.24 1.25 -10.27
C ASP A 88 16.07 0.43 -10.82
N THR A 89 15.49 -0.43 -9.99
CA THR A 89 14.36 -1.29 -10.35
C THR A 89 13.04 -0.85 -9.74
N ASN A 90 13.03 -0.26 -8.54
CA ASN A 90 11.82 0.16 -7.83
C ASN A 90 11.87 1.68 -7.56
N ARG A 91 11.16 2.45 -8.38
CA ARG A 91 11.25 3.91 -8.31
C ARG A 91 9.97 4.62 -8.69
N ILE A 92 9.84 5.84 -8.19
CA ILE A 92 8.96 6.87 -8.73
C ILE A 92 9.81 7.78 -9.62
N THR A 93 9.47 7.84 -10.88
CA THR A 93 10.06 8.79 -11.84
C THR A 93 9.20 10.03 -11.86
N VAL A 94 9.77 11.18 -11.59
CA VAL A 94 9.10 12.49 -11.66
C VAL A 94 9.72 13.28 -12.79
N THR A 95 8.90 13.71 -13.75
CA THR A 95 9.34 14.57 -14.86
C THR A 95 8.57 15.88 -14.84
N ASP A 96 9.28 16.96 -14.62
CA ASP A 96 8.77 18.33 -14.71
C ASP A 96 8.97 18.87 -16.11
N SER A 97 7.94 19.51 -16.66
CA SER A 97 8.01 20.19 -17.93
C SER A 97 7.22 21.50 -17.90
N ASP A 98 7.79 22.55 -18.49
CA ASP A 98 7.14 23.85 -18.64
C ASP A 98 6.73 24.02 -20.11
N ALA A 99 5.48 24.39 -20.36
CA ALA A 99 4.95 24.71 -21.67
C ALA A 99 4.46 26.15 -21.72
N SER A 100 4.66 26.83 -22.84
CA SER A 100 4.03 28.12 -23.11
C SER A 100 2.83 27.95 -24.03
N ALA A 101 1.80 28.79 -23.87
CA ALA A 101 0.58 28.75 -24.67
C ALA A 101 0.78 28.97 -26.18
N ALA A 102 1.99 29.33 -26.61
CA ALA A 102 2.33 29.59 -28.00
C ALA A 102 2.87 28.35 -28.74
N SER A 103 3.10 27.24 -28.07
CA SER A 103 3.52 26.00 -28.69
C SER A 103 2.43 24.94 -28.54
N ASP A 104 2.15 24.20 -29.64
CA ASP A 104 1.38 22.95 -29.50
C ASP A 104 2.06 22.09 -28.44
N ALA A 105 1.52 22.09 -27.23
CA ALA A 105 2.13 21.57 -26.02
C ALA A 105 2.49 20.06 -26.11
N ALA A 106 1.92 19.36 -27.07
CA ALA A 106 2.24 17.97 -27.38
C ALA A 106 3.57 17.78 -28.17
N ALA A 107 4.13 18.84 -28.76
CA ALA A 107 5.25 18.71 -29.71
C ALA A 107 6.63 19.10 -29.14
N TYR A 108 6.71 20.09 -28.22
CA TYR A 108 8.00 20.56 -27.67
C TYR A 108 7.84 21.08 -26.23
N PRO A 109 8.08 20.26 -25.20
CA PRO A 109 8.23 20.77 -23.85
C PRO A 109 9.46 21.69 -23.79
N GLY A 110 9.27 22.92 -23.32
CA GLY A 110 10.35 23.94 -23.30
C GLY A 110 11.50 23.61 -22.35
N TYR A 111 11.24 22.88 -21.29
CA TYR A 111 12.22 22.39 -20.31
C TYR A 111 11.70 21.09 -19.71
N THR A 112 12.57 20.09 -19.63
CA THR A 112 12.25 18.84 -18.92
C THR A 112 13.36 18.53 -17.92
N ASN A 113 12.97 18.23 -16.69
CA ASN A 113 13.86 17.74 -15.64
C ASN A 113 13.28 16.43 -15.11
N THR A 114 14.10 15.39 -15.08
CA THR A 114 13.66 14.08 -14.56
C THR A 114 14.43 13.74 -13.31
N SER A 115 13.70 13.35 -12.27
CA SER A 115 14.21 12.92 -10.97
C SER A 115 13.67 11.54 -10.61
N TYR A 116 14.45 10.78 -9.86
CA TYR A 116 14.10 9.42 -9.43
C TYR A 116 14.04 9.37 -7.91
N PHE A 117 12.99 8.78 -7.38
CA PHE A 117 12.77 8.62 -5.95
C PHE A 117 12.46 7.14 -5.63
N PRO A 118 12.90 6.64 -4.47
CA PRO A 118 12.55 5.29 -4.05
C PRO A 118 11.04 5.18 -3.79
N VAL A 119 10.50 3.98 -3.96
CA VAL A 119 9.08 3.68 -3.64
C VAL A 119 8.92 3.61 -2.13
N GLU A 120 8.20 4.56 -1.55
CA GLU A 120 7.93 4.59 -0.11
C GLU A 120 6.78 3.66 0.26
N LEU A 121 7.04 2.78 1.21
CA LEU A 121 6.07 1.83 1.74
C LEU A 121 5.27 2.45 2.89
N VAL A 122 4.00 2.09 2.98
CA VAL A 122 3.05 2.57 3.98
C VAL A 122 2.56 1.43 4.86
N ASP A 123 2.45 0.21 4.30
CA ASP A 123 1.97 -0.98 5.00
C ASP A 123 2.40 -2.24 4.25
N MET A 124 2.53 -3.35 4.95
CA MET A 124 2.86 -4.68 4.40
C MET A 124 2.05 -5.76 5.09
N SER A 125 1.48 -6.68 4.31
CA SER A 125 0.64 -7.76 4.79
C SER A 125 1.03 -9.08 4.12
N ALA A 126 1.70 -9.93 4.87
CA ALA A 126 2.17 -11.23 4.36
C ALA A 126 1.01 -12.21 4.11
N ASP A 127 -0.02 -12.18 4.94
CA ASP A 127 -1.24 -13.00 4.83
C ASP A 127 -2.02 -12.69 3.55
N ARG A 128 -2.13 -11.42 3.20
CA ARG A 128 -2.80 -10.96 1.97
C ARG A 128 -1.91 -11.03 0.73
N SER A 129 -0.60 -11.16 0.90
CA SER A 129 0.41 -11.02 -0.17
C SER A 129 0.34 -9.64 -0.82
N GLN A 130 0.27 -8.60 0.00
CA GLN A 130 0.10 -7.21 -0.41
C GLN A 130 1.03 -6.27 0.36
N ALA A 131 1.40 -5.20 -0.31
CA ALA A 131 2.01 -4.03 0.30
C ALA A 131 1.24 -2.78 -0.12
N ARG A 132 1.38 -1.70 0.63
CA ARG A 132 0.92 -0.38 0.24
C ARG A 132 2.11 0.55 0.11
N ALA A 133 2.10 1.34 -0.95
CA ALA A 133 3.09 2.37 -1.20
C ALA A 133 2.40 3.67 -1.59
N TYR A 134 3.07 4.80 -1.52
CA TYR A 134 2.53 6.02 -2.10
C TYR A 134 2.54 5.94 -3.63
N GLY A 135 1.38 6.21 -4.23
CA GLY A 135 1.13 6.11 -5.67
C GLY A 135 1.55 7.36 -6.45
N PRO A 136 1.67 7.23 -7.79
CA PRO A 136 2.01 8.34 -8.67
C PRO A 136 0.83 9.28 -8.87
N ILE A 137 1.13 10.61 -8.88
CA ILE A 137 0.19 11.68 -9.17
C ILE A 137 0.75 12.54 -10.28
N THR A 138 0.09 12.59 -11.42
CA THR A 138 0.40 13.53 -12.50
C THR A 138 -0.41 14.78 -12.33
N SER A 139 0.20 15.94 -12.47
CA SER A 139 -0.46 17.25 -12.35
C SER A 139 -0.16 18.15 -13.52
N GLY A 140 -1.12 18.99 -13.83
CA GLY A 140 -0.97 20.08 -14.81
C GLY A 140 -1.54 21.35 -14.22
N CYS A 141 -0.71 22.39 -14.05
CA CYS A 141 -1.08 23.65 -13.41
C CYS A 141 -0.75 24.86 -14.27
N SER A 142 -1.75 25.72 -14.46
CA SER A 142 -1.54 27.05 -15.08
C SER A 142 -0.95 28.01 -14.04
N THR A 143 0.24 28.53 -14.29
CA THR A 143 0.87 29.54 -13.41
C THR A 143 0.39 30.95 -13.72
N ASN A 144 0.00 31.19 -14.97
CA ASN A 144 -0.63 32.43 -15.46
C ASN A 144 -1.40 32.16 -16.76
N SER A 145 -1.85 33.20 -17.47
CA SER A 145 -2.63 33.05 -18.71
C SER A 145 -1.84 32.46 -19.90
N THR A 146 -0.52 32.34 -19.80
CA THR A 146 0.34 31.93 -20.90
C THR A 146 1.33 30.80 -20.54
N GLN A 147 1.43 30.44 -19.29
CA GLN A 147 2.37 29.43 -18.81
C GLN A 147 1.63 28.29 -18.11
N TYR A 148 2.04 27.09 -18.43
CA TYR A 148 1.51 25.86 -17.88
C TYR A 148 2.68 24.97 -17.44
N ARG A 149 2.62 24.48 -16.19
CA ARG A 149 3.59 23.54 -15.67
C ARG A 149 2.96 22.15 -15.61
N PHE A 150 3.65 21.19 -16.13
CA PHE A 150 3.22 19.80 -16.12
C PHE A 150 4.24 18.96 -15.34
N GLN A 151 3.77 18.17 -14.37
CA GLN A 151 4.57 17.22 -13.65
C GLN A 151 3.97 15.82 -13.83
N THR A 152 4.66 14.94 -14.49
CA THR A 152 4.28 13.54 -14.64
C THR A 152 4.98 12.70 -13.60
N GLN A 153 4.25 11.76 -13.01
CA GLN A 153 4.83 10.75 -12.16
C GLN A 153 4.53 9.36 -12.71
N ALA A 154 5.53 8.48 -12.65
CA ALA A 154 5.40 7.08 -13.01
C ALA A 154 6.01 6.22 -11.89
N MET A 155 5.30 5.18 -11.47
CA MET A 155 5.83 4.15 -10.60
C MET A 155 6.33 2.99 -11.46
N THR A 156 7.56 2.55 -11.22
CA THR A 156 8.15 1.36 -11.85
C THR A 156 8.51 0.37 -10.75
N LEU A 157 8.13 -0.89 -10.93
CA LEU A 157 8.39 -2.01 -10.03
C LEU A 157 9.10 -3.10 -10.84
N GLY A 158 10.33 -3.44 -10.45
CA GLY A 158 11.19 -4.27 -11.29
C GLY A 158 11.86 -3.44 -12.40
N ASN A 159 12.71 -4.04 -13.18
CA ASN A 159 13.48 -3.33 -14.23
C ASN A 159 12.72 -3.18 -15.56
N GLY A 160 11.40 -3.23 -15.53
CA GLY A 160 10.53 -3.03 -16.69
C GLY A 160 10.55 -4.15 -17.75
N ILE A 161 11.56 -5.01 -17.72
CA ILE A 161 11.78 -6.12 -18.67
C ILE A 161 11.91 -7.45 -17.93
N THR A 162 12.45 -7.46 -16.73
CA THR A 162 12.59 -8.64 -15.89
C THR A 162 11.57 -8.62 -14.78
N GLU A 163 11.19 -9.78 -14.41
CA GLU A 163 10.19 -10.16 -13.43
C GLU A 163 10.57 -9.69 -12.03
N GLY A 164 9.83 -8.70 -11.52
CA GLY A 164 9.90 -8.31 -10.12
C GLY A 164 8.81 -9.02 -9.31
N PRO A 165 8.94 -9.09 -7.98
CA PRO A 165 7.93 -9.70 -7.13
C PRO A 165 6.66 -8.86 -6.95
N PHE A 166 6.62 -7.62 -7.44
CA PHE A 166 5.54 -6.68 -7.22
C PHE A 166 4.84 -6.25 -8.50
N ALA A 167 3.52 -6.07 -8.39
CA ALA A 167 2.70 -5.41 -9.41
C ALA A 167 1.64 -4.52 -8.74
N VAL A 168 1.21 -3.46 -9.44
CA VAL A 168 0.11 -2.62 -8.99
C VAL A 168 -1.20 -3.40 -9.10
N SER A 169 -1.91 -3.60 -7.99
CA SER A 169 -3.15 -4.38 -7.95
C SER A 169 -4.21 -3.78 -8.86
N GLN A 170 -4.66 -4.54 -9.86
CA GLN A 170 -5.72 -4.10 -10.79
C GLN A 170 -7.09 -4.05 -10.14
N THR A 171 -7.33 -4.88 -9.13
CA THR A 171 -8.63 -5.03 -8.51
C THR A 171 -8.84 -4.10 -7.33
N LEU A 172 -7.77 -3.68 -6.65
CA LEU A 172 -7.82 -2.88 -5.43
C LEU A 172 -7.51 -1.40 -5.65
N ASN A 173 -6.98 -1.04 -6.81
CA ASN A 173 -6.75 0.34 -7.19
C ASN A 173 -7.73 0.82 -8.25
N VAL A 174 -7.81 2.13 -8.38
CA VAL A 174 -8.55 2.85 -9.42
C VAL A 174 -7.67 3.93 -10.00
N VAL A 175 -7.97 4.33 -11.23
CA VAL A 175 -7.43 5.55 -11.82
C VAL A 175 -8.46 6.66 -11.65
N GLY A 176 -8.02 7.81 -11.16
CA GLY A 176 -8.86 8.98 -10.93
C GLY A 176 -8.34 10.23 -11.60
N GLY A 177 -9.26 11.13 -11.95
CA GLY A 177 -8.94 12.47 -12.45
C GLY A 177 -9.69 13.54 -11.70
N VAL A 178 -9.01 14.65 -11.39
CA VAL A 178 -9.57 15.82 -10.72
C VAL A 178 -9.30 17.06 -11.56
N GLY A 179 -10.33 17.84 -11.83
CA GLY A 179 -10.27 19.03 -12.67
C GLY A 179 -11.47 19.12 -13.59
N TRP A 180 -11.48 20.11 -14.48
CA TRP A 180 -12.53 20.33 -15.46
C TRP A 180 -12.02 20.03 -16.87
N ARG A 181 -12.78 19.25 -17.66
CA ARG A 181 -12.40 18.82 -19.02
C ARG A 181 -11.05 18.11 -19.02
N VAL A 182 -10.90 17.17 -18.10
CA VAL A 182 -9.72 16.34 -17.94
C VAL A 182 -10.00 14.98 -18.53
N ASP A 183 -9.11 14.51 -19.38
CA ASP A 183 -9.05 13.16 -19.87
C ASP A 183 -7.91 12.43 -19.17
N VAL A 184 -8.20 11.26 -18.61
CA VAL A 184 -7.24 10.45 -17.87
C VAL A 184 -7.02 9.14 -18.60
N ALA A 185 -5.77 8.78 -18.80
CA ALA A 185 -5.33 7.49 -19.35
C ALA A 185 -4.35 6.79 -18.39
N VAL A 186 -3.98 5.56 -18.68
CA VAL A 186 -2.95 4.81 -17.96
C VAL A 186 -1.89 4.35 -18.95
N ASP A 187 -0.61 4.47 -18.57
CA ASP A 187 0.58 3.98 -19.30
C ASP A 187 0.73 4.50 -20.75
N GLY A 188 0.43 5.77 -20.94
CA GLY A 188 0.55 6.38 -22.26
C GLY A 188 -0.39 5.77 -23.31
N SER A 189 -1.33 4.92 -22.88
CA SER A 189 -2.32 4.34 -23.78
C SER A 189 -3.21 5.45 -24.35
N THR A 190 -3.60 5.32 -25.59
CA THR A 190 -4.61 6.19 -26.20
C THR A 190 -6.03 5.89 -25.66
N THR A 191 -6.15 4.85 -24.86
CA THR A 191 -7.43 4.44 -24.28
C THR A 191 -7.75 5.31 -23.08
N LEU A 192 -8.80 6.10 -23.23
CA LEU A 192 -9.34 6.92 -22.17
C LEU A 192 -9.88 6.04 -21.03
N ALA A 193 -9.35 6.22 -19.81
CA ALA A 193 -9.87 5.55 -18.63
C ALA A 193 -11.11 6.27 -18.08
N CYS A 194 -11.01 7.60 -17.85
CA CYS A 194 -12.15 8.40 -17.42
C CYS A 194 -12.03 9.85 -17.91
N ARG A 195 -13.14 10.57 -17.87
CA ARG A 195 -13.23 11.98 -18.31
C ARG A 195 -14.09 12.80 -17.37
N THR A 196 -13.67 14.04 -17.11
CA THR A 196 -14.49 15.03 -16.43
C THR A 196 -15.18 15.98 -17.42
N GLY A 197 -16.38 16.43 -17.06
CA GLY A 197 -17.19 17.33 -17.88
C GLY A 197 -16.73 18.79 -17.86
N THR A 198 -17.45 19.62 -18.60
CA THR A 198 -17.29 21.07 -18.55
C THR A 198 -17.71 21.62 -17.21
N LYS A 199 -17.09 22.75 -16.81
CA LYS A 199 -17.39 23.41 -15.53
C LYS A 199 -18.88 23.73 -15.40
N ARG A 200 -19.54 23.04 -14.49
CA ARG A 200 -20.84 23.36 -13.94
C ARG A 200 -20.68 23.36 -12.42
N GLU A 201 -20.35 24.50 -11.83
CA GLU A 201 -19.98 24.62 -10.42
C GLU A 201 -20.98 23.98 -9.45
N LEU A 202 -22.27 24.05 -9.79
CA LEU A 202 -23.36 23.47 -8.99
C LEU A 202 -23.49 21.94 -9.08
N ALA A 203 -22.75 21.28 -10.00
CA ALA A 203 -22.85 19.84 -10.22
C ALA A 203 -21.78 19.02 -9.50
N ALA A 204 -20.62 19.63 -9.15
CA ALA A 204 -19.57 18.98 -8.37
C ALA A 204 -20.03 18.82 -6.91
N ARG A 205 -19.90 17.62 -6.35
CA ARG A 205 -20.31 17.31 -4.97
C ARG A 205 -19.20 16.55 -4.26
N ASN A 206 -18.95 16.91 -3.01
CA ASN A 206 -18.01 16.18 -2.14
C ASN A 206 -18.39 14.68 -2.09
N GLY A 207 -17.39 13.82 -2.14
CA GLY A 207 -17.55 12.38 -2.13
C GLY A 207 -18.02 11.75 -3.46
N SER A 208 -18.20 12.55 -4.53
CA SER A 208 -18.68 12.05 -5.82
C SER A 208 -17.66 12.25 -6.94
N CYS A 209 -17.19 11.14 -7.54
CA CYS A 209 -16.32 11.11 -8.72
C CYS A 209 -17.09 10.62 -9.98
N ALA A 210 -18.24 11.21 -10.27
CA ALA A 210 -19.12 10.82 -11.35
C ALA A 210 -19.01 11.70 -12.61
N GLY A 211 -17.81 12.22 -12.92
CA GLY A 211 -17.54 13.04 -14.10
C GLY A 211 -17.74 14.53 -13.94
N GLN A 212 -18.14 15.02 -12.76
CA GLN A 212 -18.31 16.45 -12.50
C GLN A 212 -17.18 16.96 -11.58
N GLY A 213 -16.09 17.44 -12.18
CA GLY A 213 -14.89 17.86 -11.46
C GLY A 213 -14.00 16.74 -10.93
N CYS A 214 -14.53 15.53 -10.87
CA CYS A 214 -13.80 14.32 -10.55
C CYS A 214 -14.37 13.15 -11.35
N CYS A 215 -13.49 12.28 -11.86
CA CYS A 215 -13.87 11.00 -12.44
C CYS A 215 -13.01 9.87 -11.89
N GLU A 216 -13.56 8.66 -11.88
CA GLU A 216 -12.89 7.45 -11.42
C GLU A 216 -13.26 6.28 -12.34
N ALA A 217 -12.28 5.42 -12.61
CA ALA A 217 -12.48 4.17 -13.34
C ALA A 217 -11.60 3.06 -12.78
N ALA A 218 -12.01 1.81 -13.00
CA ALA A 218 -11.15 0.66 -12.75
C ALA A 218 -9.90 0.74 -13.64
N LEU A 219 -8.78 0.20 -13.17
CA LEU A 219 -7.62 0.01 -14.03
C LEU A 219 -8.02 -0.91 -15.20
N PRO A 220 -7.63 -0.58 -16.44
CA PRO A 220 -7.92 -1.42 -17.59
C PRO A 220 -7.41 -2.85 -17.39
N PRO A 221 -8.14 -3.87 -17.86
CA PRO A 221 -7.62 -5.22 -17.86
C PRO A 221 -6.42 -5.31 -18.80
N GLY A 222 -5.33 -5.90 -18.35
CA GLY A 222 -4.09 -6.01 -19.13
C GLY A 222 -3.09 -6.93 -18.43
N PRO A 223 -1.87 -7.04 -18.93
CA PRO A 223 -0.78 -7.67 -18.20
C PRO A 223 -0.61 -6.94 -16.86
N GLU A 224 -0.15 -7.66 -15.84
CA GLU A 224 0.04 -7.07 -14.52
C GLU A 224 0.96 -5.85 -14.60
N TYR A 225 0.56 -4.78 -13.92
CA TYR A 225 1.27 -3.50 -13.99
C TYR A 225 2.54 -3.52 -13.14
N GLY A 226 3.67 -3.91 -13.73
CA GLY A 226 5.00 -3.63 -13.18
C GLY A 226 5.41 -2.17 -13.32
N SER A 227 4.68 -1.39 -14.14
CA SER A 227 4.81 0.07 -14.22
C SER A 227 3.43 0.69 -14.38
N VAL A 228 3.22 1.84 -13.78
CA VAL A 228 1.99 2.61 -13.92
C VAL A 228 2.29 4.11 -13.97
N ALA A 229 1.74 4.79 -14.96
CA ALA A 229 1.86 6.24 -15.16
C ALA A 229 0.48 6.82 -15.47
N PRO A 230 -0.17 7.52 -14.54
CA PRO A 230 -1.44 8.19 -14.82
C PRO A 230 -1.20 9.34 -15.80
N GLY A 231 -1.75 9.21 -17.00
CA GLY A 231 -1.69 10.23 -18.06
C GLY A 231 -2.81 11.27 -17.88
N LEU A 232 -2.49 12.53 -18.13
CA LEU A 232 -3.38 13.67 -17.97
C LEU A 232 -3.40 14.51 -19.23
N VAL A 233 -4.57 14.70 -19.84
CA VAL A 233 -4.80 15.67 -20.91
C VAL A 233 -5.83 16.69 -20.47
N VAL A 234 -5.49 17.94 -20.49
CA VAL A 234 -6.36 19.07 -20.07
C VAL A 234 -6.76 19.88 -21.28
N ALA A 235 -8.05 19.97 -21.53
CA ALA A 235 -8.56 20.88 -22.56
C ALA A 235 -8.73 22.30 -22.02
N ASP A 236 -8.33 23.32 -22.81
CA ASP A 236 -8.38 24.75 -22.45
C ASP A 236 -7.52 25.11 -21.20
N GLU A 237 -6.29 24.67 -21.19
CA GLU A 237 -5.32 24.79 -20.07
C GLU A 237 -5.24 26.19 -19.49
N ASN A 238 -5.23 27.24 -20.34
CA ASN A 238 -5.02 28.61 -19.91
C ASN A 238 -6.29 29.40 -19.62
N ALA A 239 -7.49 28.90 -19.97
CA ALA A 239 -8.73 29.64 -19.79
C ALA A 239 -9.15 29.75 -18.32
N ARG A 240 -8.56 28.95 -17.42
CA ARG A 240 -9.02 28.78 -16.03
C ARG A 240 -7.98 29.07 -14.97
N TRP A 241 -6.81 29.61 -15.34
CA TRP A 241 -5.70 29.81 -14.41
C TRP A 241 -6.07 30.57 -13.12
N ARG A 242 -7.11 31.41 -13.13
CA ARG A 242 -7.57 32.15 -11.94
C ARG A 242 -8.53 31.35 -11.05
N SER A 243 -9.31 30.44 -11.61
CA SER A 243 -10.41 29.80 -10.86
C SER A 243 -10.17 28.30 -10.58
N SER A 244 -9.39 27.63 -11.41
CA SER A 244 -9.08 26.20 -11.26
C SER A 244 -7.74 25.93 -11.96
N PRO A 245 -6.64 26.40 -11.35
CA PRO A 245 -5.34 26.40 -12.03
C PRO A 245 -4.77 25.01 -12.26
N CYS A 246 -5.10 24.04 -11.41
CA CYS A 246 -4.51 22.70 -11.46
C CYS A 246 -5.53 21.62 -11.82
N SER A 247 -5.03 20.59 -12.49
CA SER A 247 -5.73 19.34 -12.78
C SER A 247 -4.82 18.18 -12.46
N TYR A 248 -5.40 17.02 -12.12
CA TYR A 248 -4.66 15.88 -11.61
C TYR A 248 -5.15 14.58 -12.23
N ALA A 249 -4.22 13.65 -12.41
CA ALA A 249 -4.48 12.23 -12.65
C ALA A 249 -3.70 11.41 -11.64
N MET A 250 -4.30 10.37 -11.09
CA MET A 250 -3.68 9.54 -10.05
C MET A 250 -4.10 8.08 -10.16
N VAL A 251 -3.24 7.19 -9.67
CA VAL A 251 -3.62 5.82 -9.34
C VAL A 251 -3.65 5.72 -7.83
N VAL A 252 -4.74 5.20 -7.27
CA VAL A 252 -4.99 5.21 -5.83
C VAL A 252 -5.79 3.97 -5.39
N GLU A 253 -5.56 3.48 -4.17
CA GLU A 253 -6.37 2.44 -3.57
C GLU A 253 -7.84 2.86 -3.50
N LYS A 254 -8.75 1.97 -3.90
CA LYS A 254 -10.21 2.21 -3.82
C LYS A 254 -10.60 2.75 -2.46
N SER A 255 -11.46 3.77 -2.44
CA SER A 255 -11.99 4.42 -1.22
C SER A 255 -10.95 5.18 -0.37
N ARG A 256 -9.67 5.28 -0.80
CA ARG A 256 -8.67 6.08 -0.07
C ARG A 256 -8.62 7.52 -0.53
N TYR A 257 -9.04 7.82 -1.74
CA TYR A 257 -9.29 9.19 -2.17
C TYR A 257 -10.78 9.50 -2.08
N VAL A 258 -11.13 10.54 -1.36
CA VAL A 258 -12.49 11.07 -1.26
C VAL A 258 -12.49 12.47 -1.86
N PHE A 259 -13.10 12.61 -3.02
CA PHE A 259 -13.17 13.89 -3.73
C PHE A 259 -13.77 14.99 -2.86
N SER A 260 -13.08 16.11 -2.82
CA SER A 260 -13.54 17.34 -2.18
C SER A 260 -13.53 18.49 -3.18
N THR A 261 -14.60 19.27 -3.24
CA THR A 261 -14.70 20.41 -4.18
C THR A 261 -13.58 21.43 -4.04
N PRO A 262 -12.97 21.69 -2.86
CA PRO A 262 -11.73 22.45 -2.74
C PRO A 262 -10.55 21.94 -3.55
N ASN A 263 -10.50 20.64 -3.89
CA ASN A 263 -9.44 20.08 -4.74
C ASN A 263 -9.46 20.64 -6.18
N LEU A 264 -10.57 21.24 -6.61
CA LEU A 264 -10.70 21.92 -7.91
C LEU A 264 -10.04 23.30 -7.94
N TYR A 265 -9.70 23.85 -6.77
CA TYR A 265 -9.25 25.23 -6.63
C TYR A 265 -7.90 25.29 -5.91
N GLY A 266 -6.81 25.32 -6.65
CA GLY A 266 -5.47 25.43 -6.11
C GLY A 266 -4.62 24.18 -6.30
N ASP A 267 -3.53 24.12 -5.56
CA ASP A 267 -2.44 23.14 -5.66
C ASP A 267 -2.43 22.10 -4.51
N ARG A 268 -3.52 22.00 -3.76
CA ARG A 268 -3.59 21.20 -2.53
C ARG A 268 -3.22 19.74 -2.71
N LEU A 269 -3.63 19.13 -3.83
CA LEU A 269 -3.31 17.73 -4.11
C LEU A 269 -1.82 17.47 -4.38
N LEU A 270 -1.02 18.51 -4.68
CA LEU A 270 0.44 18.37 -4.81
C LEU A 270 1.12 18.06 -3.48
N LEU A 271 0.48 18.40 -2.36
CA LEU A 271 1.00 18.19 -1.01
C LEU A 271 0.47 16.91 -0.37
N GLU A 272 -0.43 16.21 -1.04
CA GLU A 272 -1.05 14.99 -0.54
C GLU A 272 -0.39 13.76 -1.20
N SER A 273 -0.38 12.65 -0.47
CA SER A 273 0.10 11.36 -0.95
C SER A 273 -0.97 10.32 -0.70
N PHE A 274 -1.31 9.54 -1.71
CA PHE A 274 -2.34 8.52 -1.62
C PHE A 274 -1.74 7.13 -1.78
N PRO A 275 -2.17 6.15 -0.97
CA PRO A 275 -1.67 4.80 -1.10
C PRO A 275 -2.19 4.12 -2.37
N VAL A 276 -1.35 3.27 -2.94
CA VAL A 276 -1.70 2.23 -3.91
C VAL A 276 -1.43 0.87 -3.29
N VAL A 277 -2.22 -0.11 -3.66
CA VAL A 277 -2.00 -1.50 -3.28
C VAL A 277 -1.10 -2.16 -4.32
N LEU A 278 -0.04 -2.78 -3.84
CA LEU A 278 0.85 -3.63 -4.61
C LEU A 278 0.56 -5.08 -4.24
N ASP A 279 0.21 -5.92 -5.20
CA ASP A 279 0.20 -7.37 -5.02
C ASP A 279 1.62 -7.89 -5.17
N PHE A 280 2.01 -8.89 -4.39
CA PHE A 280 3.31 -9.52 -4.52
C PHE A 280 3.22 -11.05 -4.62
N ALA A 281 4.19 -11.66 -5.28
CA ALA A 281 4.35 -13.09 -5.33
C ALA A 281 5.83 -13.49 -5.21
N ILE A 282 6.06 -14.73 -4.83
CA ILE A 282 7.38 -15.33 -4.87
C ILE A 282 7.67 -15.71 -6.31
N VAL A 283 8.64 -15.05 -6.90
CA VAL A 283 9.07 -15.23 -8.29
C VAL A 283 10.26 -16.19 -8.35
N GLY A 284 10.35 -16.98 -9.40
CA GLY A 284 11.46 -17.90 -9.62
C GLY A 284 11.07 -19.05 -10.54
N ASN A 285 11.88 -20.10 -10.57
CA ASN A 285 11.63 -21.31 -11.38
C ASN A 285 10.65 -22.30 -10.74
N ALA A 286 9.97 -21.91 -9.65
CA ALA A 286 9.10 -22.78 -8.89
C ALA A 286 7.65 -22.31 -8.95
N SER A 287 6.75 -23.21 -9.27
CA SER A 287 5.30 -23.12 -9.03
C SER A 287 4.92 -23.86 -7.76
N CYS A 288 3.66 -23.79 -7.37
CA CYS A 288 3.14 -24.64 -6.31
C CYS A 288 3.43 -26.12 -6.61
N PRO A 289 4.01 -26.87 -5.65
CA PRO A 289 4.25 -28.29 -5.84
C PRO A 289 2.93 -29.02 -6.06
N ALA A 290 2.92 -29.98 -6.98
CA ALA A 290 1.76 -30.83 -7.20
C ALA A 290 1.45 -31.66 -5.93
N LYS A 291 0.19 -32.02 -5.74
CA LYS A 291 -0.25 -32.80 -4.57
C LYS A 291 0.59 -34.08 -4.43
N GLY A 292 1.28 -34.21 -3.30
CA GLY A 292 2.17 -35.36 -3.02
C GLY A 292 3.62 -35.19 -3.50
N GLN A 293 3.96 -34.13 -4.19
CA GLN A 293 5.34 -33.78 -4.52
C GLN A 293 6.04 -33.11 -3.33
N ARG A 294 7.33 -33.45 -3.17
CA ARG A 294 8.17 -32.78 -2.17
C ARG A 294 8.45 -31.34 -2.64
N PRO A 295 8.22 -30.34 -1.77
CA PRO A 295 8.56 -28.95 -2.11
C PRO A 295 10.06 -28.78 -2.45
N PRO A 296 10.43 -27.87 -3.35
CA PRO A 296 11.82 -27.52 -3.62
C PRO A 296 12.51 -26.94 -2.36
N PRO A 297 13.86 -26.99 -2.29
CA PRO A 297 14.61 -26.56 -1.11
C PRO A 297 14.39 -25.09 -0.73
N ASP A 298 14.09 -24.23 -1.70
CA ASP A 298 13.86 -22.78 -1.56
C ASP A 298 12.37 -22.40 -1.45
N TYR A 299 11.50 -23.39 -1.26
CA TYR A 299 10.06 -23.19 -1.14
C TYR A 299 9.71 -22.21 0.00
N ALA A 300 8.91 -21.19 -0.31
CA ALA A 300 8.68 -20.09 0.60
C ALA A 300 7.58 -20.34 1.65
N CYS A 301 6.63 -21.26 1.38
CA CYS A 301 5.53 -21.52 2.31
C CYS A 301 6.03 -22.42 3.45
N ALA A 302 6.49 -21.79 4.53
CA ALA A 302 7.20 -22.45 5.61
C ALA A 302 6.32 -22.82 6.82
N SER A 303 5.13 -22.26 6.94
CA SER A 303 4.21 -22.58 8.04
C SER A 303 3.59 -23.98 7.88
N SER A 304 3.17 -24.59 8.97
CA SER A 304 2.53 -25.93 8.95
C SER A 304 1.10 -25.88 8.41
N ASN A 305 0.36 -24.83 8.70
CA ASN A 305 -1.06 -24.69 8.30
C ASN A 305 -1.19 -23.65 7.18
N ASN A 306 -0.59 -23.97 6.04
CA ASN A 306 -0.63 -23.12 4.86
C ASN A 306 -0.94 -23.92 3.59
N TYR A 307 -1.29 -23.19 2.54
CA TYR A 307 -1.36 -23.71 1.18
C TYR A 307 -0.76 -22.72 0.19
N CYS A 308 -0.40 -23.23 -0.96
CA CYS A 308 0.21 -22.50 -2.05
C CYS A 308 -0.82 -22.23 -3.14
N VAL A 309 -0.79 -21.01 -3.70
CA VAL A 309 -1.61 -20.60 -4.84
C VAL A 309 -0.67 -20.09 -5.93
N ASN A 310 -0.76 -20.66 -7.14
CA ASN A 310 -0.05 -20.11 -8.28
C ASN A 310 -0.57 -18.72 -8.58
N ALA A 311 0.33 -17.80 -8.85
CA ALA A 311 0.03 -16.41 -9.13
C ALA A 311 0.74 -15.99 -10.41
N THR A 312 0.20 -14.96 -11.05
CA THR A 312 0.84 -14.28 -12.17
C THR A 312 1.18 -12.88 -11.71
N VAL A 313 2.39 -12.68 -11.19
CA VAL A 313 2.92 -11.35 -10.88
C VAL A 313 4.14 -11.12 -11.77
N GLY A 314 4.17 -9.99 -12.48
CA GLY A 314 5.26 -9.63 -13.38
C GLY A 314 4.82 -9.35 -14.82
N LEU A 315 5.63 -8.57 -15.52
CA LEU A 315 5.32 -8.01 -16.84
C LEU A 315 5.16 -9.03 -17.97
N SER A 316 5.69 -10.24 -17.80
CA SER A 316 5.74 -11.19 -18.93
C SER A 316 4.67 -12.27 -18.91
N GLY A 317 3.96 -12.46 -17.81
CA GLY A 317 2.98 -13.55 -17.67
C GLY A 317 3.58 -14.96 -17.84
N TYR A 318 4.89 -15.06 -18.01
CA TYR A 318 5.63 -16.31 -18.22
C TYR A 318 6.40 -16.79 -16.99
N ALA A 319 6.61 -15.91 -15.99
CA ALA A 319 7.27 -16.35 -14.77
C ALA A 319 6.35 -17.21 -13.95
N LEU A 320 6.85 -18.36 -13.56
CA LEU A 320 6.22 -19.17 -12.55
C LEU A 320 6.34 -18.41 -11.21
N SER A 321 5.21 -18.04 -10.65
CA SER A 321 5.15 -17.38 -9.37
C SER A 321 4.04 -17.97 -8.49
N TYR A 322 4.15 -17.79 -7.18
CA TYR A 322 3.17 -18.27 -6.24
C TYR A 322 3.09 -17.40 -4.99
N VAL A 323 1.99 -17.51 -4.29
CA VAL A 323 1.78 -16.92 -2.97
C VAL A 323 1.46 -18.01 -1.97
N CYS A 324 1.84 -17.79 -0.71
CA CYS A 324 1.46 -18.63 0.41
C CYS A 324 0.26 -18.02 1.12
N LYS A 325 -0.66 -18.84 1.56
CA LYS A 325 -1.84 -18.43 2.35
C LYS A 325 -1.93 -19.33 3.57
N CYS A 326 -2.36 -18.78 4.71
CA CYS A 326 -2.77 -19.63 5.81
C CYS A 326 -4.02 -20.42 5.45
N SER A 327 -4.14 -21.63 5.94
CA SER A 327 -5.33 -22.46 5.76
C SER A 327 -6.55 -21.79 6.40
N GLU A 328 -7.74 -22.22 6.01
CA GLU A 328 -8.99 -21.78 6.64
C GLU A 328 -8.92 -21.94 8.16
N HIS A 329 -9.46 -20.98 8.91
CA HIS A 329 -9.38 -20.85 10.37
C HIS A 329 -7.96 -20.58 10.93
N TYR A 330 -6.99 -20.25 10.08
CA TYR A 330 -5.64 -19.86 10.48
C TYR A 330 -5.30 -18.46 9.98
N GLU A 331 -4.61 -17.68 10.80
CA GLU A 331 -4.13 -16.33 10.47
C GLU A 331 -2.63 -16.18 10.75
N GLY A 332 -2.00 -15.15 10.19
CA GLY A 332 -0.61 -14.80 10.45
C GLY A 332 0.27 -14.87 9.20
N ASN A 333 1.53 -15.25 9.36
CA ASN A 333 2.50 -15.20 8.26
C ASN A 333 2.79 -16.61 7.68
N PRO A 334 2.29 -16.95 6.49
CA PRO A 334 2.48 -18.27 5.88
C PRO A 334 3.92 -18.53 5.42
N TYR A 335 4.78 -17.51 5.36
CA TYR A 335 6.16 -17.57 4.87
C TYR A 335 7.18 -17.92 5.95
N ILE A 336 6.79 -18.05 7.22
CA ILE A 336 7.68 -18.43 8.34
C ILE A 336 7.16 -19.67 9.07
N ALA A 337 8.07 -20.40 9.68
CA ALA A 337 7.70 -21.57 10.45
C ALA A 337 6.78 -21.18 11.62
N ASN A 338 5.70 -21.94 11.82
CA ASN A 338 4.66 -21.68 12.83
C ASN A 338 4.02 -20.28 12.73
N GLY A 339 4.04 -19.68 11.56
CA GLY A 339 3.51 -18.35 11.33
C GLY A 339 1.99 -18.32 11.16
N CYS A 340 1.36 -19.39 10.65
CA CYS A 340 -0.09 -19.55 10.63
C CYS A 340 -0.55 -20.19 11.93
N ARG A 341 -1.34 -19.46 12.70
CA ARG A 341 -1.92 -19.89 13.98
C ARG A 341 -3.42 -20.00 13.89
N ASP A 342 -3.98 -20.88 14.68
CA ASP A 342 -5.41 -21.08 14.79
C ASP A 342 -6.12 -19.80 15.28
N ILE A 343 -7.20 -19.45 14.61
CA ILE A 343 -8.05 -18.33 15.00
C ILE A 343 -8.95 -18.80 16.14
N ASP A 344 -8.84 -18.16 17.30
CA ASP A 344 -9.76 -18.42 18.41
C ASP A 344 -11.11 -17.73 18.14
N GLU A 345 -12.00 -18.42 17.44
CA GLU A 345 -13.32 -17.88 17.07
C GLU A 345 -14.15 -17.52 18.30
N CYS A 346 -13.86 -18.11 19.47
CA CYS A 346 -14.54 -17.78 20.71
C CYS A 346 -14.22 -16.37 21.21
N LYS A 347 -13.07 -15.81 20.82
CA LYS A 347 -12.71 -14.41 21.12
C LYS A 347 -13.44 -13.39 20.25
N PHE A 348 -13.95 -13.80 19.08
CA PHE A 348 -14.57 -12.91 18.09
C PHE A 348 -15.93 -13.44 17.59
N PRO A 349 -16.89 -13.73 18.47
CA PRO A 349 -18.15 -14.38 18.09
C PRO A 349 -18.96 -13.59 17.05
N ASP A 350 -18.96 -12.25 17.12
CA ASP A 350 -19.73 -11.40 16.19
C ASP A 350 -19.21 -11.45 14.75
N LEU A 351 -17.91 -11.65 14.58
CA LEU A 351 -17.27 -11.75 13.25
C LEU A 351 -17.61 -13.10 12.59
N TYR A 352 -17.64 -14.14 13.39
CA TYR A 352 -17.91 -15.52 12.92
C TYR A 352 -19.37 -15.72 12.52
N TYR A 353 -20.31 -15.22 13.33
CA TYR A 353 -21.74 -15.28 12.97
C TYR A 353 -22.06 -14.57 11.67
N SER A 354 -21.39 -13.44 11.37
CA SER A 354 -21.59 -12.70 10.12
C SER A 354 -21.06 -13.44 8.88
N LEU A 355 -20.04 -14.29 9.04
CA LEU A 355 -19.49 -15.12 7.95
C LEU A 355 -20.38 -16.33 7.67
N VAL A 356 -20.86 -17.01 8.71
CA VAL A 356 -21.77 -18.18 8.58
C VAL A 356 -23.12 -17.78 7.94
N GLU A 357 -23.68 -16.61 8.26
CA GLU A 357 -24.88 -16.11 7.61
C GLU A 357 -24.68 -15.79 6.12
N LYS A 358 -23.49 -15.32 5.74
CA LYS A 358 -23.16 -15.10 4.32
C LYS A 358 -23.05 -16.40 3.52
N GLU A 359 -22.46 -17.44 4.10
CA GLU A 359 -22.34 -18.75 3.42
C GLU A 359 -23.70 -19.46 3.32
N ALA A 360 -24.53 -19.36 4.34
CA ALA A 360 -25.89 -19.93 4.31
C ALA A 360 -26.81 -19.26 3.29
N SER A 361 -26.52 -18.01 2.88
CA SER A 361 -27.29 -17.27 1.87
C SER A 361 -26.87 -17.54 0.41
N VAL A 362 -25.82 -18.31 0.18
CA VAL A 362 -25.24 -18.59 -1.16
C VAL A 362 -25.56 -20.03 -1.65
N GLN A 363 -26.46 -20.76 -1.01
CA GLN A 363 -26.91 -22.05 -1.57
C GLN A 363 -27.81 -21.79 -2.76
N PRO A 364 -27.47 -22.30 -3.97
CA PRO A 364 -28.33 -22.17 -5.15
C PRO A 364 -29.56 -23.09 -5.04
N HIS A 365 -30.71 -22.54 -5.42
CA HIS A 365 -31.93 -23.29 -5.76
C HIS A 365 -31.75 -23.95 -7.11
#